data_c4b8498931304cd554fff814868ba087
#
_entry.id   c4b8498931304cd554fff814868ba087
#
_cell.length_a   1.000
_cell.length_b   1.000
_cell.length_c   1.000
_cell.angle_alpha   90.00
_cell.angle_beta   90.00
_cell.angle_gamma   90.00
#
_symmetry.space_group_name_H-M   'P 1'
#
loop_
_entity.id
_entity.type
_entity.pdbx_description
1 polymer ?
#
loop_
_entity_poly.entity_id
_entity_poly.type
_entity_poly.pdbx_seq_one_letter_code
_entity_poly.pdbx_strand_id
1 'polypeptide(L)'
;MSFHYRKEVISPEVLQELYSLTPEQKAQKEIRDAQIRAIITGESDKFLLIIGPCSADHEDSVCEYITRLAKMQEKVEEKILIVPRIYTNKPRTTGEGYKGIVHQPDPEKAPDFMEGLIAMRKMHLRAISETGLFSADEMLYPENWPYISDILSYVAVGARSVEDQQHRMTVSGMNVPAGMKNPTSGDFSVMLNSCIAAQSSHTFLYRGHEVTTDGNPLAHTILRGAVNKHGQNIPNYHYEDLERLHEKYSLLNLHNPACIVDANHSNSGKKHYEQPRIVDEVLHSRLVNPAIAELVKGVMVESYLLPGSQKVNEHEYGKSITDPCLGWDETERLIDKIASHL
;
A
#
# COMPACT_ATOMS: atom_id res chain seq x y z
N MET A 1 -17.71 -13.40 -29.39
CA MET A 1 -16.89 -12.73 -28.36
C MET A 1 -16.63 -11.29 -28.80
N SER A 2 -16.71 -10.33 -27.89
CA SER A 2 -16.51 -8.90 -28.17
C SER A 2 -15.12 -8.37 -27.73
N PHE A 3 -14.18 -9.27 -27.44
CA PHE A 3 -12.78 -8.91 -27.20
C PHE A 3 -12.06 -8.65 -28.53
N HIS A 4 -11.38 -7.50 -28.62
CA HIS A 4 -10.55 -7.13 -29.75
C HIS A 4 -9.09 -7.09 -29.28
N TYR A 5 -8.29 -8.09 -29.66
CA TYR A 5 -6.87 -8.13 -29.36
C TYR A 5 -6.16 -6.99 -30.12
N ARG A 6 -5.45 -6.12 -29.39
CA ARG A 6 -4.78 -4.93 -29.96
C ARG A 6 -3.31 -5.16 -30.24
N LYS A 7 -2.58 -5.60 -29.25
CA LYS A 7 -1.13 -5.90 -29.34
C LYS A 7 -0.74 -6.92 -28.27
N GLU A 8 0.31 -7.65 -28.51
CA GLU A 8 0.98 -8.46 -27.50
C GLU A 8 1.74 -7.53 -26.53
N VAL A 9 1.73 -7.88 -25.24
CA VAL A 9 2.42 -7.13 -24.18
C VAL A 9 3.69 -7.90 -23.82
N ILE A 10 4.76 -7.15 -23.51
CA ILE A 10 6.03 -7.71 -23.03
C ILE A 10 5.78 -8.64 -21.83
N SER A 11 6.48 -9.77 -21.79
CA SER A 11 6.34 -10.66 -20.62
C SER A 11 7.02 -10.06 -19.36
N PRO A 12 6.55 -10.41 -18.16
CA PRO A 12 7.20 -9.96 -16.92
C PRO A 12 8.68 -10.29 -16.85
N GLU A 13 9.07 -11.50 -17.29
CA GLU A 13 10.46 -11.97 -17.26
C GLU A 13 11.37 -11.08 -18.12
N VAL A 14 10.93 -10.78 -19.34
CA VAL A 14 11.68 -9.90 -20.26
C VAL A 14 11.76 -8.48 -19.69
N LEU A 15 10.66 -7.96 -19.10
CA LEU A 15 10.68 -6.62 -18.51
C LEU A 15 11.59 -6.57 -17.28
N GLN A 16 11.60 -7.60 -16.44
CA GLN A 16 12.49 -7.71 -15.28
C GLN A 16 13.97 -7.81 -15.69
N GLU A 17 14.27 -8.50 -16.78
CA GLU A 17 15.63 -8.59 -17.31
C GLU A 17 16.12 -7.24 -17.86
N LEU A 18 15.29 -6.55 -18.66
CA LEU A 18 15.61 -5.26 -19.26
C LEU A 18 15.81 -4.15 -18.19
N TYR A 19 15.07 -4.22 -17.11
CA TYR A 19 15.10 -3.25 -16.01
C TYR A 19 15.30 -3.97 -14.67
N SER A 20 16.47 -4.59 -14.50
CA SER A 20 16.80 -5.40 -13.33
C SER A 20 17.39 -4.56 -12.18
N LEU A 21 17.25 -5.05 -10.94
CA LEU A 21 18.02 -4.57 -9.80
C LEU A 21 19.49 -4.94 -9.94
N THR A 22 20.39 -4.04 -9.51
CA THR A 22 21.81 -4.40 -9.34
C THR A 22 22.00 -5.41 -8.20
N PRO A 23 23.15 -6.12 -8.13
CA PRO A 23 23.43 -7.01 -7.00
C PRO A 23 23.35 -6.31 -5.63
N GLU A 24 23.81 -5.06 -5.54
CA GLU A 24 23.76 -4.24 -4.33
C GLU A 24 22.32 -3.90 -3.93
N GLN A 25 21.50 -3.55 -4.92
CA GLN A 25 20.06 -3.26 -4.68
C GLN A 25 19.30 -4.53 -4.26
N LYS A 26 19.63 -5.70 -4.81
CA LYS A 26 19.06 -6.98 -4.36
C LYS A 26 19.39 -7.28 -2.89
N ALA A 27 20.65 -7.08 -2.50
CA ALA A 27 21.06 -7.23 -1.11
C ALA A 27 20.36 -6.23 -0.18
N GLN A 28 20.20 -4.98 -0.60
CA GLN A 28 19.43 -3.97 0.14
C GLN A 28 17.95 -4.36 0.29
N LYS A 29 17.35 -4.92 -0.78
CA LYS A 29 15.97 -5.42 -0.73
C LYS A 29 15.81 -6.52 0.32
N GLU A 30 16.69 -7.50 0.35
CA GLU A 30 16.65 -8.59 1.34
C GLU A 30 16.69 -8.05 2.77
N ILE A 31 17.54 -7.06 3.03
CA ILE A 31 17.63 -6.40 4.35
C ILE A 31 16.31 -5.67 4.67
N ARG A 32 15.77 -4.93 3.71
CA ARG A 32 14.55 -4.15 3.89
C ARG A 32 13.33 -5.05 4.10
N ASP A 33 13.21 -6.11 3.31
CA ASP A 33 12.15 -7.10 3.45
C ASP A 33 12.21 -7.81 4.81
N ALA A 34 13.43 -8.14 5.28
CA ALA A 34 13.62 -8.71 6.61
C ALA A 34 13.20 -7.73 7.73
N GLN A 35 13.50 -6.43 7.60
CA GLN A 35 13.08 -5.41 8.56
C GLN A 35 11.55 -5.28 8.62
N ILE A 36 10.87 -5.23 7.47
CA ILE A 36 9.40 -5.15 7.44
C ILE A 36 8.79 -6.43 8.01
N ARG A 37 9.34 -7.59 7.64
CA ARG A 37 8.94 -8.88 8.21
C ARG A 37 9.03 -8.88 9.73
N ALA A 38 10.16 -8.47 10.29
CA ALA A 38 10.39 -8.41 11.74
C ALA A 38 9.35 -7.54 12.46
N ILE A 39 8.91 -6.43 11.85
CA ILE A 39 7.83 -5.60 12.41
C ILE A 39 6.49 -6.35 12.38
N ILE A 40 6.14 -6.97 11.26
CA ILE A 40 4.86 -7.69 11.10
C ILE A 40 4.80 -8.89 12.04
N THR A 41 5.91 -9.62 12.23
CA THR A 41 5.99 -10.79 13.12
C THR A 41 6.12 -10.42 14.61
N GLY A 42 6.37 -9.15 14.93
CA GLY A 42 6.59 -8.70 16.31
C GLY A 42 8.00 -8.95 16.85
N GLU A 43 8.96 -9.29 15.98
CA GLU A 43 10.38 -9.43 16.33
C GLU A 43 11.07 -8.07 16.45
N SER A 44 10.43 -7.00 15.97
CA SER A 44 10.90 -5.62 16.05
C SER A 44 9.79 -4.71 16.53
N ASP A 45 10.12 -3.82 17.46
CA ASP A 45 9.20 -2.80 18.00
C ASP A 45 9.11 -1.53 17.13
N LYS A 46 9.87 -1.47 16.01
CA LYS A 46 9.79 -0.34 15.09
C LYS A 46 8.38 -0.20 14.53
N PHE A 47 7.98 1.05 14.30
CA PHE A 47 6.67 1.37 13.74
C PHE A 47 6.74 1.50 12.23
N LEU A 48 5.82 0.86 11.51
CA LEU A 48 5.78 0.90 10.06
C LEU A 48 4.99 2.13 9.58
N LEU A 49 5.62 3.00 8.80
CA LEU A 49 4.97 4.15 8.17
C LEU A 49 4.94 3.96 6.65
N ILE A 50 3.76 3.62 6.11
CA ILE A 50 3.54 3.50 4.67
C ILE A 50 2.99 4.84 4.18
N ILE A 51 3.79 5.63 3.45
CA ILE A 51 3.46 7.02 3.17
C ILE A 51 3.83 7.45 1.75
N GLY A 52 2.93 8.18 1.10
CA GLY A 52 3.15 8.71 -0.25
C GLY A 52 1.86 9.18 -0.91
N PRO A 53 1.91 9.61 -2.18
CA PRO A 53 0.76 10.17 -2.89
C PRO A 53 -0.39 9.15 -3.02
N CYS A 54 -1.60 9.66 -3.17
CA CYS A 54 -2.79 8.84 -3.41
C CYS A 54 -2.65 7.99 -4.67
N SER A 55 -2.09 8.55 -5.73
CA SER A 55 -1.62 7.84 -6.93
C SER A 55 -0.31 8.45 -7.41
N ALA A 56 0.59 7.59 -7.87
CA ALA A 56 1.81 8.00 -8.54
C ALA A 56 1.46 8.41 -9.99
N ASP A 57 1.58 9.69 -10.30
CA ASP A 57 1.14 10.28 -11.56
C ASP A 57 2.29 10.87 -12.38
N HIS A 58 3.34 11.35 -11.72
CA HIS A 58 4.47 12.01 -12.35
C HIS A 58 5.79 11.57 -11.71
N GLU A 59 6.67 10.94 -12.50
CA GLU A 59 7.87 10.29 -12.00
C GLU A 59 8.81 11.24 -11.23
N ASP A 60 9.07 12.46 -11.76
CA ASP A 60 9.99 13.39 -11.11
C ASP A 60 9.50 13.85 -9.73
N SER A 61 8.24 14.25 -9.62
CA SER A 61 7.69 14.69 -8.34
C SER A 61 7.54 13.57 -7.32
N VAL A 62 7.25 12.34 -7.77
CA VAL A 62 7.22 11.15 -6.90
C VAL A 62 8.63 10.84 -6.39
N CYS A 63 9.64 10.83 -7.26
CA CYS A 63 11.03 10.57 -6.84
C CYS A 63 11.59 11.69 -5.96
N GLU A 64 11.27 12.97 -6.23
CA GLU A 64 11.61 14.07 -5.31
C GLU A 64 10.99 13.88 -3.93
N TYR A 65 9.71 13.52 -3.88
CA TYR A 65 9.04 13.26 -2.61
C TYR A 65 9.72 12.11 -1.83
N ILE A 66 10.07 11.02 -2.50
CA ILE A 66 10.73 9.87 -1.88
C ILE A 66 12.15 10.22 -1.43
N THR A 67 12.86 11.08 -2.18
CA THR A 67 14.18 11.59 -1.76
C THR A 67 14.09 12.38 -0.46
N ARG A 68 13.02 13.15 -0.27
CA ARG A 68 12.76 13.84 1.02
C ARG A 68 12.44 12.83 2.12
N LEU A 69 11.65 11.77 1.83
CA LEU A 69 11.38 10.70 2.79
C LEU A 69 12.64 9.94 3.21
N ALA A 70 13.59 9.72 2.29
CA ALA A 70 14.85 9.05 2.61
C ALA A 70 15.66 9.84 3.65
N LYS A 71 15.69 11.17 3.55
CA LYS A 71 16.32 12.03 4.55
C LYS A 71 15.61 11.96 5.91
N MET A 72 14.29 11.84 5.90
CA MET A 72 13.53 11.62 7.14
C MET A 72 13.80 10.23 7.72
N GLN A 73 13.91 9.18 6.86
CA GLN A 73 14.24 7.83 7.32
C GLN A 73 15.56 7.80 8.10
N GLU A 74 16.60 8.50 7.63
CA GLU A 74 17.89 8.60 8.33
C GLU A 74 17.75 9.18 9.74
N LYS A 75 16.83 10.14 9.94
CA LYS A 75 16.60 10.78 11.24
C LYS A 75 15.83 9.90 12.23
N VAL A 76 14.96 9.02 11.73
CA VAL A 76 13.98 8.28 12.56
C VAL A 76 14.18 6.77 12.51
N GLU A 77 15.26 6.28 11.92
CA GLU A 77 15.50 4.86 11.61
C GLU A 77 15.45 3.94 12.84
N GLU A 78 15.81 4.44 14.02
CA GLU A 78 15.76 3.66 15.25
C GLU A 78 14.33 3.29 15.68
N LYS A 79 13.33 4.09 15.30
CA LYS A 79 11.95 3.98 15.76
C LYS A 79 10.95 3.68 14.65
N ILE A 80 11.19 4.22 13.45
CA ILE A 80 10.26 4.15 12.32
C ILE A 80 10.93 3.53 11.11
N LEU A 81 10.22 2.62 10.47
CA LEU A 81 10.56 2.11 9.14
C LEU A 81 9.60 2.73 8.13
N ILE A 82 10.13 3.61 7.27
CA ILE A 82 9.35 4.28 6.22
C ILE A 82 9.32 3.39 4.97
N VAL A 83 8.12 3.10 4.46
CA VAL A 83 7.89 2.44 3.17
C VAL A 83 7.19 3.44 2.26
N PRO A 84 7.87 3.94 1.20
CA PRO A 84 7.25 4.85 0.25
C PRO A 84 6.05 4.20 -0.44
N ARG A 85 4.96 4.93 -0.53
CA ARG A 85 3.77 4.52 -1.25
C ARG A 85 3.86 5.04 -2.69
N ILE A 86 4.04 4.14 -3.67
CA ILE A 86 4.02 4.42 -5.10
C ILE A 86 2.87 3.62 -5.71
N TYR A 87 1.65 4.15 -5.61
CA TYR A 87 0.47 3.46 -6.13
C TYR A 87 0.28 3.78 -7.60
N THR A 88 0.57 2.80 -8.43
CA THR A 88 0.62 2.91 -9.90
C THR A 88 -0.71 2.62 -10.59
N ASN A 89 -1.68 2.11 -9.84
CA ASN A 89 -3.04 1.86 -10.28
C ASN A 89 -4.05 2.63 -9.42
N LYS A 90 -5.16 3.09 -10.01
CA LYS A 90 -6.24 3.76 -9.30
C LYS A 90 -7.57 3.09 -9.61
N PRO A 91 -8.23 2.47 -8.61
CA PRO A 91 -9.55 1.86 -8.82
C PRO A 91 -10.61 2.93 -9.07
N ARG A 92 -11.42 2.74 -10.11
CA ARG A 92 -12.51 3.63 -10.50
C ARG A 92 -13.82 2.84 -10.60
N THR A 93 -14.74 3.11 -9.69
CA THR A 93 -16.02 2.39 -9.60
C THR A 93 -16.87 2.53 -10.87
N THR A 94 -16.86 3.71 -11.49
CA THR A 94 -17.60 3.98 -12.74
C THR A 94 -16.75 3.76 -14.00
N GLY A 95 -15.44 3.49 -13.83
CA GLY A 95 -14.51 3.39 -14.95
C GLY A 95 -14.04 4.73 -15.53
N GLU A 96 -14.50 5.86 -15.00
CA GLU A 96 -14.13 7.21 -15.43
C GLU A 96 -12.97 7.78 -14.61
N GLY A 97 -12.23 8.74 -15.22
CA GLY A 97 -11.09 9.46 -14.61
C GLY A 97 -9.77 8.73 -14.73
N TYR A 98 -8.71 9.33 -14.20
CA TYR A 98 -7.34 8.78 -14.23
C TYR A 98 -7.26 7.43 -13.53
N LYS A 99 -6.75 6.42 -14.22
CA LYS A 99 -6.71 5.01 -13.78
C LYS A 99 -5.33 4.57 -13.25
N GLY A 100 -4.40 5.49 -13.14
CA GLY A 100 -3.03 5.21 -12.73
C GLY A 100 -2.07 5.09 -13.92
N ILE A 101 -0.77 5.18 -13.63
CA ILE A 101 0.30 5.22 -14.63
C ILE A 101 0.35 3.95 -15.51
N VAL A 102 -0.08 2.80 -14.98
CA VAL A 102 -0.14 1.54 -15.76
C VAL A 102 -1.10 1.65 -16.95
N HIS A 103 -2.21 2.36 -16.80
CA HIS A 103 -3.17 2.56 -17.90
C HIS A 103 -2.81 3.79 -18.74
N GLN A 104 -2.40 4.86 -18.07
CA GLN A 104 -2.19 6.18 -18.62
C GLN A 104 -0.88 6.75 -18.09
N PRO A 105 0.29 6.36 -18.68
CA PRO A 105 1.60 6.91 -18.30
C PRO A 105 1.66 8.43 -18.49
N ASP A 106 0.87 8.96 -19.42
CA ASP A 106 0.57 10.38 -19.55
C ASP A 106 -0.93 10.57 -19.28
N PRO A 107 -1.33 11.24 -18.19
CA PRO A 107 -2.74 11.39 -17.80
C PRO A 107 -3.64 12.08 -18.84
N GLU A 108 -3.06 12.82 -19.79
CA GLU A 108 -3.78 13.58 -20.82
C GLU A 108 -3.86 12.84 -22.16
N LYS A 109 -3.12 11.72 -22.31
CA LYS A 109 -3.12 10.92 -23.54
C LYS A 109 -4.03 9.72 -23.48
N ALA A 110 -4.25 9.11 -24.64
CA ALA A 110 -4.95 7.83 -24.75
C ALA A 110 -4.19 6.75 -23.97
N PRO A 111 -4.90 5.76 -23.38
CA PRO A 111 -4.28 4.68 -22.64
C PRO A 111 -3.29 3.88 -23.51
N ASP A 112 -2.09 3.65 -22.98
CA ASP A 112 -1.09 2.72 -23.50
C ASP A 112 -0.58 1.82 -22.38
N PHE A 113 -1.10 0.59 -22.37
CA PHE A 113 -0.81 -0.38 -21.31
C PHE A 113 0.64 -0.88 -21.33
N MET A 114 1.25 -1.01 -22.52
CA MET A 114 2.65 -1.42 -22.67
C MET A 114 3.59 -0.38 -22.06
N GLU A 115 3.43 0.88 -22.48
CA GLU A 115 4.22 1.98 -21.93
C GLU A 115 3.95 2.18 -20.43
N GLY A 116 2.71 1.94 -19.99
CA GLY A 116 2.34 2.00 -18.57
C GLY A 116 3.06 0.98 -17.70
N LEU A 117 3.20 -0.27 -18.15
CA LEU A 117 3.97 -1.30 -17.42
C LEU A 117 5.46 -0.93 -17.31
N ILE A 118 6.02 -0.39 -18.40
CA ILE A 118 7.41 0.09 -18.42
C ILE A 118 7.57 1.28 -17.47
N ALA A 119 6.68 2.26 -17.53
CA ALA A 119 6.70 3.45 -16.67
C ALA A 119 6.55 3.09 -15.18
N MET A 120 5.63 2.20 -14.86
CA MET A 120 5.46 1.65 -13.50
C MET A 120 6.78 1.11 -12.96
N ARG A 121 7.42 0.19 -13.69
CA ARG A 121 8.67 -0.44 -13.24
C ARG A 121 9.81 0.56 -13.13
N LYS A 122 9.97 1.46 -14.12
CA LYS A 122 11.01 2.50 -14.12
C LYS A 122 10.89 3.43 -12.92
N MET A 123 9.68 3.88 -12.58
CA MET A 123 9.44 4.76 -11.44
C MET A 123 9.88 4.11 -10.12
N HIS A 124 9.52 2.85 -9.89
CA HIS A 124 9.98 2.12 -8.70
C HIS A 124 11.50 1.97 -8.67
N LEU A 125 12.11 1.57 -9.79
CA LEU A 125 13.57 1.40 -9.87
C LEU A 125 14.34 2.71 -9.70
N ARG A 126 13.84 3.83 -10.24
CA ARG A 126 14.43 5.14 -10.03
C ARG A 126 14.37 5.54 -8.56
N ALA A 127 13.24 5.37 -7.90
CA ALA A 127 13.10 5.61 -6.47
C ALA A 127 14.12 4.79 -5.65
N ILE A 128 14.28 3.50 -5.97
CA ILE A 128 15.27 2.62 -5.33
C ILE A 128 16.69 3.13 -5.59
N SER A 129 17.01 3.47 -6.84
CA SER A 129 18.36 3.90 -7.24
C SER A 129 18.78 5.22 -6.60
N GLU A 130 17.85 6.16 -6.45
CA GLU A 130 18.12 7.48 -5.88
C GLU A 130 18.13 7.47 -4.34
N THR A 131 17.43 6.52 -3.69
CA THR A 131 17.17 6.60 -2.25
C THR A 131 17.46 5.33 -1.44
N GLY A 132 17.59 4.18 -2.08
CA GLY A 132 17.68 2.89 -1.40
C GLY A 132 16.38 2.44 -0.71
N LEU A 133 15.26 3.19 -0.86
CA LEU A 133 13.98 2.82 -0.28
C LEU A 133 13.17 1.96 -1.25
N PHE A 134 12.73 0.81 -0.77
CA PHE A 134 11.80 -0.07 -1.47
C PHE A 134 10.37 0.27 -1.07
N SER A 135 9.47 0.22 -2.03
CA SER A 135 8.15 0.83 -1.93
C SER A 135 7.01 -0.18 -1.77
N ALA A 136 5.83 0.38 -1.51
CA ALA A 136 4.54 -0.29 -1.52
C ALA A 136 3.75 0.10 -2.77
N ASP A 137 2.99 -0.86 -3.34
CA ASP A 137 1.96 -0.59 -4.35
C ASP A 137 0.65 -1.32 -4.00
N GLU A 138 -0.46 -0.87 -4.59
CA GLU A 138 -1.75 -1.56 -4.49
C GLU A 138 -1.92 -2.55 -5.65
N MET A 139 -2.05 -3.84 -5.33
CA MET A 139 -2.39 -4.86 -6.32
C MET A 139 -3.87 -4.72 -6.71
N LEU A 140 -4.14 -3.83 -7.65
CA LEU A 140 -5.48 -3.68 -8.21
C LEU A 140 -5.79 -4.80 -9.22
N TYR A 141 -4.78 -5.19 -10.00
CA TYR A 141 -4.85 -6.28 -10.97
C TYR A 141 -3.77 -7.32 -10.64
N PRO A 142 -4.14 -8.54 -10.25
CA PRO A 142 -3.17 -9.61 -9.96
C PRO A 142 -2.19 -9.89 -11.11
N GLU A 143 -2.62 -9.67 -12.35
CA GLU A 143 -1.79 -9.85 -13.55
C GLU A 143 -0.62 -8.86 -13.64
N ASN A 144 -0.69 -7.71 -12.94
CA ASN A 144 0.40 -6.73 -12.91
C ASN A 144 1.50 -7.11 -11.90
N TRP A 145 1.17 -7.92 -10.89
CA TRP A 145 2.10 -8.31 -9.84
C TRP A 145 3.43 -8.88 -10.37
N PRO A 146 3.46 -9.81 -11.32
CA PRO A 146 4.72 -10.36 -11.82
C PRO A 146 5.70 -9.33 -12.38
N TYR A 147 5.22 -8.18 -12.87
CA TYR A 147 6.07 -7.14 -13.46
C TYR A 147 6.89 -6.34 -12.42
N ILE A 148 6.50 -6.39 -11.14
CA ILE A 148 7.11 -5.62 -10.04
C ILE A 148 7.39 -6.47 -8.79
N SER A 149 7.16 -7.78 -8.85
CA SER A 149 7.28 -8.69 -7.70
C SER A 149 8.69 -8.72 -7.08
N ASP A 150 9.71 -8.47 -7.88
CA ASP A 150 11.12 -8.47 -7.47
C ASP A 150 11.59 -7.12 -6.88
N ILE A 151 10.76 -6.06 -6.96
CA ILE A 151 11.14 -4.70 -6.53
C ILE A 151 10.24 -4.11 -5.43
N LEU A 152 9.07 -4.69 -5.15
CA LEU A 152 8.21 -4.25 -4.05
C LEU A 152 8.57 -4.93 -2.73
N SER A 153 8.47 -4.19 -1.63
CA SER A 153 8.62 -4.70 -0.26
C SER A 153 7.31 -4.78 0.52
N TYR A 154 6.23 -4.24 -0.03
CA TYR A 154 4.90 -4.28 0.58
C TYR A 154 3.82 -4.19 -0.50
N VAL A 155 2.73 -4.92 -0.29
CA VAL A 155 1.56 -4.89 -1.19
C VAL A 155 0.30 -4.58 -0.39
N ALA A 156 -0.58 -3.76 -0.94
CA ALA A 156 -1.94 -3.59 -0.40
C ALA A 156 -2.98 -4.20 -1.35
N VAL A 157 -3.98 -4.86 -0.79
CA VAL A 157 -5.19 -5.27 -1.52
C VAL A 157 -6.32 -4.31 -1.15
N GLY A 158 -6.86 -3.64 -2.17
CA GLY A 158 -7.84 -2.59 -2.01
C GLY A 158 -9.19 -3.08 -1.51
N ALA A 159 -10.00 -2.16 -0.95
CA ALA A 159 -11.30 -2.45 -0.38
C ALA A 159 -12.33 -3.01 -1.38
N ARG A 160 -12.14 -2.79 -2.69
CA ARG A 160 -13.01 -3.35 -3.74
C ARG A 160 -12.53 -4.70 -4.25
N SER A 161 -11.27 -5.05 -3.95
CA SER A 161 -10.60 -6.28 -4.43
C SER A 161 -10.49 -7.36 -3.35
N VAL A 162 -10.63 -7.00 -2.07
CA VAL A 162 -10.42 -7.90 -0.93
C VAL A 162 -11.37 -9.10 -0.88
N GLU A 163 -12.53 -8.99 -1.52
CA GLU A 163 -13.51 -10.08 -1.66
C GLU A 163 -13.24 -11.00 -2.85
N ASP A 164 -12.41 -10.54 -3.80
CA ASP A 164 -12.08 -11.29 -5.01
C ASP A 164 -11.14 -12.46 -4.70
N GLN A 165 -11.53 -13.65 -5.15
CA GLN A 165 -10.80 -14.89 -4.88
C GLN A 165 -9.42 -14.90 -5.54
N GLN A 166 -9.28 -14.34 -6.74
CA GLN A 166 -8.00 -14.33 -7.44
C GLN A 166 -6.97 -13.46 -6.71
N HIS A 167 -7.38 -12.31 -6.12
CA HIS A 167 -6.50 -11.49 -5.28
C HIS A 167 -6.01 -12.27 -4.06
N ARG A 168 -6.90 -12.95 -3.33
CA ARG A 168 -6.57 -13.75 -2.14
C ARG A 168 -5.58 -14.88 -2.47
N MET A 169 -5.85 -15.62 -3.56
CA MET A 169 -4.97 -16.69 -4.03
C MET A 169 -3.62 -16.17 -4.52
N THR A 170 -3.59 -15.02 -5.20
CA THR A 170 -2.32 -14.42 -5.62
C THR A 170 -1.49 -13.99 -4.41
N VAL A 171 -2.12 -13.38 -3.38
CA VAL A 171 -1.43 -13.01 -2.13
C VAL A 171 -0.84 -14.23 -1.44
N SER A 172 -1.52 -15.39 -1.47
CA SER A 172 -1.01 -16.63 -0.85
C SER A 172 0.30 -17.13 -1.45
N GLY A 173 0.65 -16.69 -2.65
CA GLY A 173 1.92 -17.00 -3.31
C GLY A 173 2.98 -15.90 -3.22
N MET A 174 2.74 -14.82 -2.46
CA MET A 174 3.70 -13.74 -2.31
C MET A 174 4.66 -13.97 -1.15
N ASN A 175 5.90 -13.47 -1.29
CA ASN A 175 6.93 -13.54 -0.25
C ASN A 175 7.09 -12.21 0.53
N VAL A 176 6.26 -11.19 0.24
CA VAL A 176 6.27 -9.88 0.88
C VAL A 176 5.01 -9.68 1.73
N PRO A 177 5.06 -8.82 2.76
CA PRO A 177 3.87 -8.45 3.51
C PRO A 177 2.75 -7.92 2.62
N ALA A 178 1.53 -8.43 2.84
CA ALA A 178 0.36 -8.03 2.09
C ALA A 178 -0.77 -7.59 3.02
N GLY A 179 -1.13 -6.31 2.95
CA GLY A 179 -2.20 -5.72 3.75
C GLY A 179 -3.56 -5.85 3.07
N MET A 180 -4.48 -6.56 3.70
CA MET A 180 -5.86 -6.78 3.24
C MET A 180 -6.76 -5.68 3.82
N LYS A 181 -7.16 -4.70 2.99
CA LYS A 181 -8.06 -3.62 3.46
C LYS A 181 -9.45 -4.18 3.79
N ASN A 182 -10.10 -3.66 4.83
CA ASN A 182 -11.51 -3.95 5.01
C ASN A 182 -12.32 -3.48 3.78
N PRO A 183 -13.39 -4.21 3.40
CA PRO A 183 -14.25 -3.80 2.28
C PRO A 183 -14.90 -2.44 2.54
N THR A 184 -15.47 -1.83 1.52
CA THR A 184 -16.12 -0.52 1.64
C THR A 184 -17.28 -0.51 2.63
N SER A 185 -17.91 -1.66 2.89
CA SER A 185 -18.93 -1.86 3.93
C SER A 185 -18.38 -1.78 5.37
N GLY A 186 -17.06 -1.97 5.55
CA GLY A 186 -16.44 -2.02 6.88
C GLY A 186 -16.52 -3.36 7.59
N ASP A 187 -16.93 -4.42 6.91
CA ASP A 187 -17.10 -5.74 7.52
C ASP A 187 -15.74 -6.36 7.89
N PHE A 188 -15.46 -6.51 9.18
CA PHE A 188 -14.25 -7.13 9.71
C PHE A 188 -14.18 -8.63 9.40
N SER A 189 -15.32 -9.32 9.30
CA SER A 189 -15.31 -10.76 8.99
C SER A 189 -14.85 -11.03 7.58
N VAL A 190 -15.25 -10.20 6.62
CA VAL A 190 -14.77 -10.29 5.23
C VAL A 190 -13.25 -10.03 5.17
N MET A 191 -12.76 -9.02 5.86
CA MET A 191 -11.33 -8.69 5.93
C MET A 191 -10.53 -9.83 6.56
N LEU A 192 -10.96 -10.37 7.69
CA LEU A 192 -10.31 -11.48 8.38
C LEU A 192 -10.34 -12.76 7.54
N ASN A 193 -11.47 -13.07 6.90
CA ASN A 193 -11.57 -14.20 5.97
C ASN A 193 -10.60 -14.05 4.78
N SER A 194 -10.34 -12.82 4.31
CA SER A 194 -9.34 -12.57 3.27
C SER A 194 -7.92 -12.85 3.75
N CYS A 195 -7.59 -12.53 5.01
CA CYS A 195 -6.31 -12.89 5.62
C CYS A 195 -6.17 -14.42 5.78
N ILE A 196 -7.22 -15.12 6.24
CA ILE A 196 -7.23 -16.59 6.35
C ILE A 196 -6.95 -17.21 4.98
N ALA A 197 -7.67 -16.78 3.95
CA ALA A 197 -7.46 -17.29 2.59
C ALA A 197 -6.05 -16.99 2.08
N ALA A 198 -5.55 -15.77 2.29
CA ALA A 198 -4.20 -15.38 1.86
C ALA A 198 -3.08 -16.14 2.61
N GLN A 199 -3.32 -16.57 3.85
CA GLN A 199 -2.38 -17.38 4.64
C GLN A 199 -2.49 -18.88 4.36
N SER A 200 -3.50 -19.31 3.58
CA SER A 200 -3.71 -20.71 3.25
C SER A 200 -3.05 -21.10 1.93
N SER A 201 -2.70 -22.39 1.79
CA SER A 201 -2.26 -22.98 0.53
C SER A 201 -3.43 -23.10 -0.44
N HIS A 202 -3.19 -22.81 -1.72
CA HIS A 202 -4.19 -22.92 -2.80
C HIS A 202 -3.59 -23.54 -4.06
N THR A 203 -4.39 -24.35 -4.77
CA THR A 203 -4.06 -24.81 -6.12
C THR A 203 -5.01 -24.13 -7.11
N PHE A 204 -4.47 -23.43 -8.10
CA PHE A 204 -5.26 -22.67 -9.07
C PHE A 204 -4.50 -22.40 -10.37
N LEU A 205 -5.21 -21.85 -11.35
CA LEU A 205 -4.61 -21.45 -12.63
C LEU A 205 -3.94 -20.07 -12.49
N TYR A 206 -2.62 -20.02 -12.70
CA TYR A 206 -1.83 -18.79 -12.66
C TYR A 206 -0.92 -18.71 -13.89
N ARG A 207 -1.07 -17.67 -14.72
CA ARG A 207 -0.26 -17.45 -15.93
C ARG A 207 -0.18 -18.67 -16.86
N GLY A 208 -1.30 -19.36 -17.05
CA GLY A 208 -1.39 -20.53 -17.92
C GLY A 208 -0.86 -21.84 -17.34
N HIS A 209 -0.51 -21.85 -16.05
CA HIS A 209 -0.04 -23.04 -15.33
C HIS A 209 -0.95 -23.36 -14.14
N GLU A 210 -1.12 -24.64 -13.83
CA GLU A 210 -1.61 -25.07 -12.52
C GLU A 210 -0.47 -24.87 -11.52
N VAL A 211 -0.73 -24.08 -10.47
CA VAL A 211 0.23 -23.77 -9.42
C VAL A 211 -0.33 -24.11 -8.05
N THR A 212 0.55 -24.43 -7.10
CA THR A 212 0.21 -24.53 -5.68
C THR A 212 1.02 -23.51 -4.90
N THR A 213 0.36 -22.76 -4.03
CA THR A 213 0.99 -21.78 -3.14
C THR A 213 1.13 -22.35 -1.73
N ASP A 214 2.06 -21.79 -0.93
CA ASP A 214 2.30 -22.23 0.44
C ASP A 214 1.47 -21.45 1.49
N GLY A 215 0.83 -20.36 1.07
CA GLY A 215 0.23 -19.37 1.96
C GLY A 215 1.24 -18.27 2.34
N ASN A 216 0.74 -17.06 2.55
CA ASN A 216 1.55 -15.91 2.95
C ASN A 216 1.33 -15.60 4.44
N PRO A 217 2.22 -16.03 5.36
CA PRO A 217 2.05 -15.80 6.79
C PRO A 217 2.16 -14.31 7.20
N LEU A 218 2.55 -13.44 6.28
CA LEU A 218 2.65 -11.99 6.47
C LEU A 218 1.43 -11.22 5.95
N ALA A 219 0.40 -11.92 5.44
CA ALA A 219 -0.88 -11.31 5.12
C ALA A 219 -1.57 -10.83 6.40
N HIS A 220 -1.97 -9.56 6.43
CA HIS A 220 -2.48 -8.88 7.61
C HIS A 220 -3.58 -7.87 7.25
N THR A 221 -4.20 -7.25 8.25
CA THR A 221 -5.34 -6.34 8.06
C THR A 221 -4.92 -4.89 7.84
N ILE A 222 -5.74 -4.14 7.05
CA ILE A 222 -5.67 -2.68 6.98
C ILE A 222 -7.07 -2.11 7.26
N LEU A 223 -7.17 -1.24 8.27
CA LEU A 223 -8.40 -0.51 8.59
C LEU A 223 -8.43 0.82 7.81
N ARG A 224 -9.43 1.00 6.94
CA ARG A 224 -9.56 2.20 6.08
C ARG A 224 -10.88 2.96 6.26
N GLY A 225 -11.66 2.62 7.30
CA GLY A 225 -13.03 3.10 7.48
C GLY A 225 -14.04 2.42 6.57
N ALA A 226 -15.29 2.79 6.71
CA ALA A 226 -16.43 2.26 5.99
C ALA A 226 -17.27 3.36 5.34
N VAL A 227 -18.13 2.96 4.41
CA VAL A 227 -19.22 3.80 3.90
C VAL A 227 -20.51 3.05 4.15
N ASN A 228 -21.41 3.67 4.91
CA ASN A 228 -22.70 3.06 5.23
C ASN A 228 -23.69 3.15 4.04
N LYS A 229 -24.85 2.52 4.20
CA LYS A 229 -25.91 2.52 3.17
C LYS A 229 -26.47 3.91 2.79
N HIS A 230 -26.16 4.94 3.57
CA HIS A 230 -26.53 6.33 3.33
C HIS A 230 -25.40 7.16 2.71
N GLY A 231 -24.27 6.52 2.37
CA GLY A 231 -23.09 7.20 1.78
C GLY A 231 -22.24 7.96 2.79
N GLN A 232 -22.44 7.77 4.09
CA GLN A 232 -21.66 8.43 5.14
C GLN A 232 -20.40 7.64 5.45
N ASN A 233 -19.29 8.36 5.63
CA ASN A 233 -18.04 7.76 6.11
C ASN A 233 -18.17 7.42 7.59
N ILE A 234 -17.79 6.19 7.94
CA ILE A 234 -17.74 5.66 9.29
C ILE A 234 -16.28 5.28 9.59
N PRO A 235 -15.60 5.97 10.50
CA PRO A 235 -14.27 5.60 10.94
C PRO A 235 -14.23 4.22 11.59
N ASN A 236 -13.05 3.56 11.57
CA ASN A 236 -12.83 2.30 12.28
C ASN A 236 -11.41 2.20 12.87
N TYR A 237 -10.89 3.33 13.35
CA TYR A 237 -9.57 3.45 13.99
C TYR A 237 -9.64 3.81 15.47
N HIS A 238 -10.84 4.04 16.01
CA HIS A 238 -11.01 4.38 17.42
C HIS A 238 -10.59 3.22 18.34
N TYR A 239 -10.32 3.53 19.58
CA TYR A 239 -9.86 2.55 20.57
C TYR A 239 -10.72 1.28 20.57
N GLU A 240 -12.05 1.42 20.60
CA GLU A 240 -13.02 0.33 20.62
C GLU A 240 -13.01 -0.50 19.32
N ASP A 241 -12.68 0.12 18.19
CA ASP A 241 -12.54 -0.61 16.91
C ASP A 241 -11.29 -1.48 16.91
N LEU A 242 -10.18 -0.95 17.42
CA LEU A 242 -8.91 -1.65 17.53
C LEU A 242 -8.99 -2.81 18.54
N GLU A 243 -9.61 -2.57 19.69
CA GLU A 243 -9.87 -3.59 20.71
C GLU A 243 -10.74 -4.72 20.14
N ARG A 244 -11.85 -4.37 19.50
CA ARG A 244 -12.74 -5.35 18.83
C ARG A 244 -12.01 -6.13 17.72
N LEU A 245 -11.10 -5.50 16.97
CA LEU A 245 -10.29 -6.21 15.97
C LEU A 245 -9.33 -7.19 16.65
N HIS A 246 -8.66 -6.77 17.71
CA HIS A 246 -7.78 -7.64 18.49
C HIS A 246 -8.52 -8.88 19.03
N GLU A 247 -9.69 -8.69 19.63
CA GLU A 247 -10.54 -9.78 20.12
C GLU A 247 -10.90 -10.77 18.99
N LYS A 248 -11.32 -10.25 17.81
CA LYS A 248 -11.64 -11.10 16.66
C LYS A 248 -10.43 -11.85 16.12
N TYR A 249 -9.27 -11.21 16.08
CA TYR A 249 -8.02 -11.84 15.63
C TYR A 249 -7.62 -12.98 16.58
N SER A 250 -7.73 -12.78 17.89
CA SER A 250 -7.36 -13.78 18.92
C SER A 250 -8.20 -15.05 18.87
N LEU A 251 -9.40 -14.98 18.29
CA LEU A 251 -10.29 -16.15 18.09
C LEU A 251 -9.95 -16.95 16.83
N LEU A 252 -9.05 -16.44 16.00
CA LEU A 252 -8.68 -17.04 14.71
C LEU A 252 -7.28 -17.65 14.80
N ASN A 253 -7.06 -18.76 14.12
CA ASN A 253 -5.75 -19.37 14.01
C ASN A 253 -4.97 -18.75 12.82
N LEU A 254 -4.67 -17.44 12.95
CA LEU A 254 -3.90 -16.66 11.98
C LEU A 254 -2.45 -16.51 12.44
N HIS A 255 -1.53 -16.56 11.48
CA HIS A 255 -0.14 -16.23 11.73
C HIS A 255 0.03 -14.71 11.87
N ASN A 256 0.91 -14.29 12.79
CA ASN A 256 1.36 -12.89 12.91
C ASN A 256 0.21 -11.88 12.89
N PRO A 257 -0.70 -11.86 13.89
CA PRO A 257 -1.76 -10.86 13.96
C PRO A 257 -1.18 -9.45 13.86
N ALA A 258 -1.55 -8.72 12.81
CA ALA A 258 -1.06 -7.38 12.58
C ALA A 258 -2.13 -6.51 11.89
N CYS A 259 -2.10 -5.23 12.20
CA CYS A 259 -2.98 -4.23 11.62
C CYS A 259 -2.19 -2.97 11.23
N ILE A 260 -2.49 -2.44 10.05
CA ILE A 260 -2.10 -1.10 9.63
C ILE A 260 -3.35 -0.23 9.64
N VAL A 261 -3.28 0.98 10.20
CA VAL A 261 -4.39 1.93 10.14
C VAL A 261 -4.15 2.92 9.01
N ASP A 262 -5.04 2.88 8.01
CA ASP A 262 -5.07 3.87 6.93
C ASP A 262 -5.75 5.15 7.46
N ALA A 263 -4.96 6.19 7.68
CA ALA A 263 -5.41 7.46 8.26
C ALA A 263 -6.23 8.31 7.28
N ASN A 264 -6.31 7.94 6.00
CA ASN A 264 -7.11 8.66 5.01
C ASN A 264 -8.44 7.92 4.71
N HIS A 265 -8.88 7.91 3.47
CA HIS A 265 -10.10 7.31 2.95
C HIS A 265 -11.34 7.63 3.81
N SER A 266 -12.11 6.60 4.25
CA SER A 266 -13.29 6.83 5.07
C SER A 266 -12.96 7.14 6.53
N ASN A 267 -11.76 6.85 7.01
CA ASN A 267 -11.32 7.22 8.35
C ASN A 267 -11.22 8.75 8.51
N SER A 268 -10.73 9.46 7.50
CA SER A 268 -10.69 10.93 7.49
C SER A 268 -11.88 11.57 6.76
N GLY A 269 -12.74 10.76 6.12
CA GLY A 269 -13.73 11.27 5.17
C GLY A 269 -13.08 11.96 3.96
N LYS A 270 -11.85 11.54 3.60
CA LYS A 270 -10.98 12.12 2.55
C LYS A 270 -10.55 13.58 2.83
N LYS A 271 -10.56 13.99 4.09
CA LYS A 271 -10.05 15.27 4.54
C LYS A 271 -8.59 15.08 4.94
N HIS A 272 -7.66 15.39 4.04
CA HIS A 272 -6.24 15.10 4.25
C HIS A 272 -5.68 15.68 5.55
N TYR A 273 -6.13 16.86 5.96
CA TYR A 273 -5.71 17.54 7.20
C TYR A 273 -6.14 16.83 8.49
N GLU A 274 -7.05 15.85 8.43
CA GLU A 274 -7.45 15.01 9.57
C GLU A 274 -6.46 13.86 9.85
N GLN A 275 -5.62 13.48 8.88
CA GLN A 275 -4.71 12.35 9.02
C GLN A 275 -3.79 12.47 10.24
N PRO A 276 -3.15 13.64 10.56
CA PRO A 276 -2.31 13.76 11.74
C PRO A 276 -3.06 13.50 13.05
N ARG A 277 -4.28 14.02 13.19
CA ARG A 277 -5.12 13.77 14.36
C ARG A 277 -5.47 12.28 14.52
N ILE A 278 -5.77 11.60 13.40
CA ILE A 278 -6.08 10.15 13.41
C ILE A 278 -4.86 9.34 13.85
N VAL A 279 -3.69 9.69 13.34
CA VAL A 279 -2.43 9.04 13.74
C VAL A 279 -2.17 9.24 15.24
N ASP A 280 -2.41 10.45 15.78
CA ASP A 280 -2.27 10.74 17.22
C ASP A 280 -3.18 9.84 18.07
N GLU A 281 -4.43 9.65 17.66
CA GLU A 281 -5.40 8.82 18.37
C GLU A 281 -4.98 7.34 18.36
N VAL A 282 -4.47 6.85 17.22
CA VAL A 282 -3.92 5.49 17.09
C VAL A 282 -2.70 5.30 18.00
N LEU A 283 -1.77 6.26 18.02
CA LEU A 283 -0.59 6.20 18.90
C LEU A 283 -0.99 6.24 20.38
N HIS A 284 -1.97 7.08 20.74
CA HIS A 284 -2.52 7.11 22.10
C HIS A 284 -3.15 5.77 22.48
N SER A 285 -3.95 5.16 21.61
CA SER A 285 -4.55 3.84 21.84
C SER A 285 -3.50 2.75 22.08
N ARG A 286 -2.40 2.78 21.32
CA ARG A 286 -1.25 1.89 21.53
C ARG A 286 -0.56 2.13 22.88
N LEU A 287 -0.43 3.39 23.30
CA LEU A 287 0.23 3.75 24.57
C LEU A 287 -0.56 3.20 25.78
N VAL A 288 -1.90 3.25 25.73
CA VAL A 288 -2.75 2.89 26.87
C VAL A 288 -3.16 1.42 26.91
N ASN A 289 -3.02 0.68 25.81
CA ASN A 289 -3.40 -0.73 25.72
C ASN A 289 -2.31 -1.57 25.01
N PRO A 290 -1.57 -2.42 25.76
CA PRO A 290 -0.52 -3.28 25.20
C PRO A 290 -1.03 -4.23 24.09
N ALA A 291 -2.26 -4.72 24.16
CA ALA A 291 -2.83 -5.59 23.12
C ALA A 291 -3.01 -4.83 21.80
N ILE A 292 -3.41 -3.55 21.87
CA ILE A 292 -3.47 -2.68 20.69
C ILE A 292 -2.06 -2.36 20.19
N ALA A 293 -1.09 -2.16 21.08
CA ALA A 293 0.31 -1.94 20.70
C ALA A 293 0.91 -3.14 19.96
N GLU A 294 0.57 -4.35 20.41
CA GLU A 294 0.97 -5.59 19.74
C GLU A 294 0.31 -5.76 18.37
N LEU A 295 -0.98 -5.44 18.25
CA LEU A 295 -1.75 -5.60 17.01
C LEU A 295 -1.38 -4.54 15.96
N VAL A 296 -1.37 -3.26 16.33
CA VAL A 296 -1.19 -2.15 15.39
C VAL A 296 0.28 -1.90 15.14
N LYS A 297 0.78 -2.40 14.01
CA LYS A 297 2.20 -2.33 13.62
C LYS A 297 2.58 -1.03 12.92
N GLY A 298 1.60 -0.25 12.45
CA GLY A 298 1.89 0.96 11.69
C GLY A 298 0.65 1.70 11.21
N VAL A 299 0.92 2.75 10.44
CA VAL A 299 -0.11 3.57 9.78
C VAL A 299 0.20 3.75 8.30
N MET A 300 -0.86 4.00 7.52
CA MET A 300 -0.77 4.39 6.12
C MET A 300 -1.29 5.82 5.96
N VAL A 301 -0.52 6.67 5.27
CA VAL A 301 -0.79 8.11 5.13
C VAL A 301 -0.71 8.51 3.66
N GLU A 302 -1.67 9.30 3.20
CA GLU A 302 -1.63 9.91 1.87
C GLU A 302 -1.02 11.31 1.96
N SER A 303 0.17 11.46 1.37
CA SER A 303 1.00 12.65 1.44
C SER A 303 1.74 12.88 0.13
N TYR A 304 1.96 14.13 -0.24
CA TYR A 304 2.73 14.52 -1.42
C TYR A 304 3.52 15.81 -1.16
N LEU A 305 4.11 16.40 -2.21
CA LEU A 305 4.89 17.65 -2.06
C LEU A 305 4.00 18.84 -1.67
N LEU A 306 2.82 18.96 -2.30
CA LEU A 306 1.85 20.02 -2.03
C LEU A 306 0.56 19.46 -1.43
N PRO A 307 -0.11 20.20 -0.54
CA PRO A 307 -1.34 19.75 0.10
C PRO A 307 -2.55 19.77 -0.85
N GLY A 308 -3.52 18.91 -0.56
CA GLY A 308 -4.79 18.85 -1.28
C GLY A 308 -4.72 18.05 -2.56
N SER A 309 -5.56 18.40 -3.52
CA SER A 309 -5.64 17.78 -4.85
C SER A 309 -5.98 18.80 -5.93
N GLN A 310 -5.78 18.41 -7.17
CA GLN A 310 -6.04 19.21 -8.37
C GLN A 310 -6.72 18.36 -9.45
N LYS A 311 -7.22 19.00 -10.49
CA LYS A 311 -7.67 18.32 -11.72
C LYS A 311 -6.44 17.93 -12.57
N VAL A 312 -6.60 16.91 -13.41
CA VAL A 312 -5.53 16.41 -14.29
C VAL A 312 -4.89 17.51 -15.14
N ASN A 313 -5.68 18.50 -15.58
CA ASN A 313 -5.25 19.59 -16.46
C ASN A 313 -4.77 20.87 -15.74
N GLU A 314 -4.53 20.83 -14.42
CA GLU A 314 -4.07 22.02 -13.67
C GLU A 314 -2.54 22.08 -13.53
N HIS A 315 -1.83 20.97 -13.70
CA HIS A 315 -0.36 20.84 -13.80
C HIS A 315 0.47 21.43 -12.66
N GLU A 316 -0.08 21.56 -11.47
CA GLU A 316 0.69 21.99 -10.30
C GLU A 316 1.62 20.87 -9.85
N TYR A 317 2.93 21.09 -9.93
CA TYR A 317 3.95 20.08 -9.67
C TYR A 317 3.86 19.54 -8.23
N GLY A 318 3.80 18.21 -8.10
CA GLY A 318 3.77 17.55 -6.79
C GLY A 318 2.45 17.68 -6.02
N LYS A 319 1.35 17.99 -6.69
CA LYS A 319 0.00 18.01 -6.15
C LYS A 319 -0.83 16.87 -6.71
N SER A 320 -1.52 16.13 -5.85
CA SER A 320 -2.28 14.94 -6.24
C SER A 320 -3.37 15.23 -7.27
N ILE A 321 -3.45 14.43 -8.32
CA ILE A 321 -4.54 14.47 -9.32
C ILE A 321 -5.69 13.51 -8.99
N THR A 322 -5.69 12.94 -7.79
CA THR A 322 -6.71 12.01 -7.31
C THR A 322 -7.25 12.46 -5.94
N ASP A 323 -7.13 11.67 -4.86
CA ASP A 323 -7.62 12.10 -3.55
C ASP A 323 -6.64 13.10 -2.89
N PRO A 324 -7.13 14.03 -2.05
CA PRO A 324 -6.29 15.04 -1.41
C PRO A 324 -5.25 14.42 -0.47
N CYS A 325 -4.02 14.93 -0.53
CA CYS A 325 -2.88 14.50 0.27
C CYS A 325 -2.42 15.56 1.27
N LEU A 326 -1.71 15.15 2.34
CA LEU A 326 -0.92 16.09 3.15
C LEU A 326 0.17 16.72 2.29
N GLY A 327 0.55 17.96 2.60
CA GLY A 327 1.75 18.59 2.04
C GLY A 327 3.02 18.17 2.78
N TRP A 328 4.20 18.52 2.21
CA TRP A 328 5.48 18.11 2.76
C TRP A 328 5.72 18.64 4.19
N ASP A 329 5.44 19.90 4.45
CA ASP A 329 5.70 20.50 5.77
C ASP A 329 4.88 19.83 6.90
N GLU A 330 3.66 19.39 6.58
CA GLU A 330 2.82 18.63 7.52
C GLU A 330 3.32 17.20 7.67
N THR A 331 3.83 16.63 6.61
CA THR A 331 4.41 15.29 6.60
C THR A 331 5.65 15.21 7.48
N GLU A 332 6.58 16.14 7.34
CA GLU A 332 7.79 16.21 8.17
C GLU A 332 7.42 16.32 9.65
N ARG A 333 6.51 17.25 9.99
CA ARG A 333 6.01 17.39 11.37
C ARG A 333 5.32 16.13 11.89
N LEU A 334 4.57 15.43 11.04
CA LEU A 334 3.91 14.18 11.43
C LEU A 334 4.94 13.08 11.72
N ILE A 335 5.96 12.91 10.89
CA ILE A 335 7.01 11.91 11.08
C ILE A 335 7.77 12.19 12.40
N ASP A 336 8.19 13.45 12.64
CA ASP A 336 8.87 13.84 13.87
C ASP A 336 7.97 13.58 15.09
N LYS A 337 6.69 13.87 14.99
CA LYS A 337 5.71 13.61 16.04
C LYS A 337 5.55 12.13 16.34
N ILE A 338 5.40 11.27 15.31
CA ILE A 338 5.34 9.82 15.51
C ILE A 338 6.60 9.35 16.24
N ALA A 339 7.79 9.75 15.78
CA ALA A 339 9.05 9.38 16.41
C ALA A 339 9.17 9.83 17.89
N SER A 340 8.54 10.93 18.26
CA SER A 340 8.54 11.43 19.65
C SER A 340 7.61 10.63 20.58
N HIS A 341 6.61 9.91 20.03
CA HIS A 341 5.65 9.11 20.80
C HIS A 341 6.03 7.63 20.94
N LEU A 342 6.98 7.19 20.13
CA LEU A 342 7.59 5.85 20.18
C LEU A 342 8.87 5.86 21.03
#